data_3d5ce224825d6ae9265da439a98e60ee
#
_entry.id   3d5ce224825d6ae9265da439a98e60ee
#
_cell.length_a   1.000
_cell.length_b   1.000
_cell.length_c   1.000
_cell.angle_alpha   90.00
_cell.angle_beta   90.00
_cell.angle_gamma   90.00
#
_symmetry.space_group_name_H-M   'P 1'
#
loop_
_entity.id
_entity.type
_entity.pdbx_description
1 polymer ?
#
loop_
_entity_poly.entity_id
_entity_poly.type
_entity_poly.pdbx_seq_one_letter_code
_entity_poly.pdbx_strand_id
1 'polypeptide(L)'
;FGMRVDVQFGLPDTPGEKLADGQYGNRDIYGNEMHFKFTGDDDVWILIDGKVALDLGGIHQAAEGDINFSTGEVRVNGQSVGKLSGVEPGEHTLSILYLERGSSMSNCAIYFNLAPRFSLTLEKEDVLTQEILNGAQFAFYNDRACTDPCDLWTSQQSYKNGDEPTNVFTIQRGKAYIWGLSPSRTYYIKEVAPPNADGYDPAKGVIQLTLDKNGLNSYSATIVEGVDENGNKVPISHGFTLHGFTIDEENQA
;
A
#
# COMPACT_ATOMS: atom_id res chain seq x y z
N PHE A 1 14.24 29.68 4.87
CA PHE A 1 13.60 28.54 5.50
C PHE A 1 13.68 27.33 4.56
N GLY A 2 13.95 26.15 5.11
CA GLY A 2 13.98 24.90 4.33
C GLY A 2 13.16 23.81 5.03
N MET A 3 12.49 23.00 4.23
CA MET A 3 11.69 21.88 4.70
C MET A 3 12.01 20.63 3.86
N ARG A 4 12.08 19.48 4.52
CA ARG A 4 12.04 18.17 3.88
C ARG A 4 10.93 17.36 4.50
N VAL A 5 10.13 16.75 3.64
CA VAL A 5 9.07 15.80 4.04
C VAL A 5 9.24 14.55 3.21
N ASP A 6 9.26 13.39 3.86
CA ASP A 6 9.30 12.08 3.20
C ASP A 6 7.96 11.37 3.48
N VAL A 7 7.24 10.99 2.42
CA VAL A 7 5.95 10.29 2.45
C VAL A 7 6.11 8.94 1.79
N GLN A 8 5.73 7.88 2.48
CA GLN A 8 5.70 6.55 1.90
C GLN A 8 4.32 6.28 1.28
N PHE A 9 4.30 5.74 0.07
CA PHE A 9 3.08 5.42 -0.64
C PHE A 9 3.28 4.20 -1.53
N GLY A 10 2.18 3.63 -1.99
CA GLY A 10 2.26 2.50 -2.86
C GLY A 10 1.56 2.71 -4.19
N LEU A 11 2.12 2.11 -5.21
CA LEU A 11 1.55 2.04 -6.54
C LEU A 11 1.23 0.58 -6.88
N PRO A 12 -0.05 0.22 -7.07
CA PRO A 12 -0.42 -1.13 -7.50
C PRO A 12 -0.03 -1.42 -8.95
N ASP A 13 0.06 -0.40 -9.79
CA ASP A 13 0.30 -0.52 -11.23
C ASP A 13 1.42 0.42 -11.69
N THR A 14 2.03 0.12 -12.84
CA THR A 14 3.03 1.01 -13.44
C THR A 14 2.39 2.32 -13.90
N PRO A 15 2.95 3.50 -13.55
CA PRO A 15 2.42 4.78 -14.03
C PRO A 15 2.35 4.85 -15.55
N GLY A 16 1.16 5.20 -16.06
CA GLY A 16 0.88 5.29 -17.50
C GLY A 16 0.45 3.97 -18.14
N GLU A 17 0.39 2.88 -17.40
CA GLU A 17 -0.16 1.63 -17.87
C GLU A 17 -1.69 1.68 -17.95
N LYS A 18 -2.24 1.15 -19.04
CA LYS A 18 -3.69 1.00 -19.20
C LYS A 18 -4.12 -0.39 -18.78
N LEU A 19 -5.12 -0.47 -17.94
CA LEU A 19 -5.76 -1.70 -17.51
C LEU A 19 -6.67 -2.27 -18.63
N ALA A 20 -7.16 -3.50 -18.42
CA ALA A 20 -8.01 -4.20 -19.39
C ALA A 20 -9.34 -3.46 -19.70
N ASP A 21 -9.82 -2.63 -18.79
CA ASP A 21 -10.99 -1.77 -18.96
C ASP A 21 -10.71 -0.47 -19.74
N GLY A 22 -9.45 -0.26 -20.15
CA GLY A 22 -8.98 0.91 -20.87
C GLY A 22 -8.71 2.14 -19.99
N GLN A 23 -8.89 2.04 -18.69
CA GLN A 23 -8.52 3.08 -17.73
C GLN A 23 -7.05 2.95 -17.32
N TYR A 24 -6.49 4.02 -16.76
CA TYR A 24 -5.16 3.96 -16.16
C TYR A 24 -5.23 3.35 -14.77
N GLY A 25 -4.19 2.59 -14.39
CA GLY A 25 -3.98 2.11 -13.04
C GLY A 25 -3.68 3.21 -12.02
N ASN A 26 -3.29 2.84 -10.81
CA ASN A 26 -2.95 3.77 -9.72
C ASN A 26 -4.08 4.76 -9.40
N ARG A 27 -5.19 4.23 -8.96
CA ARG A 27 -6.35 5.02 -8.51
C ARG A 27 -6.44 4.99 -6.99
N ASP A 28 -6.97 6.09 -6.45
CA ASP A 28 -7.32 6.14 -5.04
C ASP A 28 -8.54 5.23 -4.74
N ILE A 29 -8.87 5.11 -3.47
CA ILE A 29 -9.99 4.28 -3.00
C ILE A 29 -11.37 4.73 -3.51
N TYR A 30 -11.48 5.92 -4.08
CA TYR A 30 -12.71 6.45 -4.68
C TYR A 30 -12.72 6.29 -6.22
N GLY A 31 -11.66 5.70 -6.79
CA GLY A 31 -11.50 5.54 -8.23
C GLY A 31 -10.95 6.78 -8.94
N ASN A 32 -10.52 7.82 -8.22
CA ASN A 32 -9.87 8.97 -8.83
C ASN A 32 -8.43 8.65 -9.18
N GLU A 33 -7.88 9.33 -10.17
CA GLU A 33 -6.46 9.28 -10.50
C GLU A 33 -5.62 9.74 -9.31
N MET A 34 -4.50 9.04 -9.05
CA MET A 34 -3.58 9.38 -7.97
C MET A 34 -2.67 10.52 -8.40
N HIS A 35 -2.63 11.58 -7.60
CA HIS A 35 -1.86 12.78 -7.86
C HIS A 35 -1.04 13.21 -6.66
N PHE A 36 0.08 13.85 -6.96
CA PHE A 36 0.74 14.81 -6.09
C PHE A 36 0.69 16.17 -6.78
N LYS A 37 0.21 17.20 -6.07
CA LYS A 37 0.15 18.57 -6.59
C LYS A 37 0.82 19.52 -5.60
N PHE A 38 1.53 20.47 -6.16
CA PHE A 38 2.16 21.55 -5.43
C PHE A 38 1.80 22.87 -6.07
N THR A 39 1.54 23.88 -5.26
CA THR A 39 1.44 25.29 -5.69
C THR A 39 2.19 26.14 -4.70
N GLY A 40 3.14 26.92 -5.18
CA GLY A 40 3.94 27.80 -4.35
C GLY A 40 4.98 28.58 -5.11
N ASP A 41 5.72 29.39 -4.37
CA ASP A 41 6.84 30.18 -4.84
C ASP A 41 8.15 29.61 -4.27
N ASP A 42 9.29 30.07 -4.83
CA ASP A 42 10.64 29.60 -4.55
C ASP A 42 10.91 28.13 -4.91
N ASP A 43 11.99 27.55 -4.37
CA ASP A 43 12.49 26.26 -4.86
C ASP A 43 11.72 25.07 -4.33
N VAL A 44 11.28 24.21 -5.22
CA VAL A 44 10.72 22.89 -4.87
C VAL A 44 11.30 21.80 -5.75
N TRP A 45 11.75 20.73 -5.12
CA TRP A 45 12.08 19.48 -5.79
C TRP A 45 11.26 18.34 -5.19
N ILE A 46 10.62 17.58 -6.07
CA ILE A 46 9.92 16.34 -5.70
C ILE A 46 10.74 15.19 -6.23
N LEU A 47 11.13 14.30 -5.31
CA LEU A 47 11.86 13.10 -5.64
C LEU A 47 10.98 11.87 -5.36
N ILE A 48 11.10 10.86 -6.23
CA ILE A 48 10.55 9.54 -6.02
C ILE A 48 11.74 8.59 -5.93
N ASP A 49 11.87 7.88 -4.80
CA ASP A 49 12.99 6.98 -4.52
C ASP A 49 14.36 7.64 -4.76
N GLY A 50 14.48 8.89 -4.33
CA GLY A 50 15.71 9.69 -4.47
C GLY A 50 15.99 10.21 -5.89
N LYS A 51 15.13 9.97 -6.87
CA LYS A 51 15.23 10.51 -8.24
C LYS A 51 14.30 11.70 -8.42
N VAL A 52 14.78 12.77 -9.00
CA VAL A 52 13.96 13.97 -9.27
C VAL A 52 12.86 13.63 -10.26
N ALA A 53 11.61 13.77 -9.81
CA ALA A 53 10.40 13.58 -10.61
C ALA A 53 9.79 14.91 -11.07
N LEU A 54 9.95 15.98 -10.26
CA LEU A 54 9.49 17.32 -10.58
C LEU A 54 10.52 18.32 -10.04
N ASP A 55 10.92 19.26 -10.89
CA ASP A 55 11.87 20.35 -10.55
C ASP A 55 11.18 21.69 -10.80
N LEU A 56 10.96 22.44 -9.72
CA LEU A 56 10.48 23.81 -9.70
C LEU A 56 11.53 24.69 -8.99
N GLY A 57 12.84 24.42 -9.22
CA GLY A 57 13.92 25.19 -8.64
C GLY A 57 14.06 26.57 -9.29
N GLY A 58 14.39 27.53 -8.49
CA GLY A 58 14.59 28.92 -8.91
C GLY A 58 13.69 29.90 -8.16
N ILE A 59 14.04 31.18 -8.24
CA ILE A 59 13.17 32.25 -7.74
C ILE A 59 12.11 32.54 -8.82
N HIS A 60 10.86 32.23 -8.52
CA HIS A 60 9.73 32.42 -9.44
C HIS A 60 8.48 32.88 -8.69
N GLN A 61 7.52 33.43 -9.42
CA GLN A 61 6.17 33.61 -8.89
C GLN A 61 5.52 32.25 -8.69
N ALA A 62 4.40 32.21 -7.95
CA ALA A 62 3.72 30.96 -7.67
C ALA A 62 3.61 30.08 -8.92
N ALA A 63 4.19 28.89 -8.84
CA ALA A 63 4.16 27.88 -9.89
C ALA A 63 3.36 26.68 -9.41
N GLU A 64 2.71 25.99 -10.34
CA GLU A 64 1.98 24.76 -10.08
C GLU A 64 2.77 23.57 -10.64
N GLY A 65 2.95 22.55 -9.82
CA GLY A 65 3.48 21.24 -10.22
C GLY A 65 2.44 20.15 -10.03
N ASP A 66 2.32 19.22 -10.97
CA ASP A 66 1.42 18.07 -10.89
C ASP A 66 2.13 16.81 -11.37
N ILE A 67 2.15 15.79 -10.53
CA ILE A 67 2.58 14.45 -10.88
C ILE A 67 1.33 13.57 -10.84
N ASN A 68 0.91 13.05 -12.00
CA ASN A 68 -0.19 12.11 -12.12
C ASN A 68 0.38 10.68 -12.16
N PHE A 69 0.24 9.94 -11.07
CA PHE A 69 0.72 8.56 -10.97
C PHE A 69 -0.11 7.57 -11.78
N SER A 70 -1.35 7.92 -12.14
CA SER A 70 -2.19 7.07 -12.99
C SER A 70 -1.76 7.12 -14.45
N THR A 71 -1.61 8.32 -15.01
CA THR A 71 -1.19 8.50 -16.41
C THR A 71 0.33 8.55 -16.61
N GLY A 72 1.09 8.68 -15.52
CA GLY A 72 2.53 8.90 -15.55
C GLY A 72 2.94 10.33 -15.95
N GLU A 73 2.01 11.23 -16.22
CA GLU A 73 2.31 12.57 -16.73
C GLU A 73 2.78 13.52 -15.63
N VAL A 74 3.81 14.31 -15.95
CA VAL A 74 4.33 15.37 -15.09
C VAL A 74 4.09 16.72 -15.76
N ARG A 75 3.49 17.67 -15.03
CA ARG A 75 3.12 19.00 -15.54
C ARG A 75 3.68 20.10 -14.65
N VAL A 76 4.02 21.23 -15.31
CA VAL A 76 4.35 22.50 -14.67
C VAL A 76 3.46 23.58 -15.28
N ASN A 77 2.74 24.32 -14.45
CA ASN A 77 1.78 25.35 -14.86
C ASN A 77 0.81 24.85 -15.95
N GLY A 78 0.31 23.62 -15.79
CA GLY A 78 -0.60 22.96 -16.73
C GLY A 78 0.04 22.43 -18.01
N GLN A 79 1.34 22.69 -18.25
CA GLN A 79 2.07 22.20 -19.42
C GLN A 79 2.79 20.89 -19.09
N SER A 80 2.67 19.89 -19.98
CA SER A 80 3.40 18.63 -19.83
C SER A 80 4.91 18.88 -19.99
N VAL A 81 5.68 18.45 -19.00
CA VAL A 81 7.14 18.56 -18.99
C VAL A 81 7.83 17.21 -19.13
N GLY A 82 7.06 16.12 -19.05
CA GLY A 82 7.59 14.77 -19.19
C GLY A 82 6.66 13.71 -18.65
N LYS A 83 7.21 12.52 -18.52
CA LYS A 83 6.54 11.37 -17.90
C LYS A 83 7.43 10.73 -16.86
N LEU A 84 6.82 10.17 -15.82
CA LEU A 84 7.50 9.30 -14.87
C LEU A 84 8.14 8.12 -15.61
N SER A 85 9.36 7.79 -15.28
CA SER A 85 10.08 6.66 -15.85
C SER A 85 10.80 5.89 -14.74
N GLY A 86 10.77 4.55 -14.84
CA GLY A 86 11.45 3.67 -13.88
C GLY A 86 10.84 3.71 -12.48
N VAL A 87 9.53 3.98 -12.41
CA VAL A 87 8.71 3.85 -11.20
C VAL A 87 7.83 2.62 -11.44
N GLU A 88 8.20 1.51 -10.80
CA GLU A 88 7.53 0.23 -10.96
C GLU A 88 6.43 0.05 -9.88
N PRO A 89 5.50 -0.91 -10.04
CA PRO A 89 4.55 -1.22 -8.97
C PRO A 89 5.26 -1.58 -7.66
N GLY A 90 4.75 -1.08 -6.55
CA GLY A 90 5.34 -1.38 -5.23
C GLY A 90 5.35 -0.17 -4.29
N GLU A 91 6.25 -0.24 -3.30
CA GLU A 91 6.46 0.82 -2.33
C GLU A 91 7.41 1.88 -2.83
N HIS A 92 7.06 3.13 -2.57
CA HIS A 92 7.85 4.29 -2.97
C HIS A 92 7.98 5.30 -1.84
N THR A 93 9.04 6.08 -1.88
CA THR A 93 9.21 7.26 -1.03
C THR A 93 9.12 8.51 -1.89
N LEU A 94 8.13 9.36 -1.61
CA LEU A 94 8.06 10.70 -2.16
C LEU A 94 8.75 11.65 -1.20
N SER A 95 9.81 12.32 -1.65
CA SER A 95 10.51 13.33 -0.88
C SER A 95 10.21 14.71 -1.44
N ILE A 96 9.74 15.61 -0.59
CA ILE A 96 9.49 17.01 -0.89
C ILE A 96 10.65 17.81 -0.31
N LEU A 97 11.41 18.49 -1.14
CA LEU A 97 12.41 19.46 -0.72
C LEU A 97 11.92 20.85 -1.08
N TYR A 98 11.71 21.69 -0.09
CA TYR A 98 11.23 23.05 -0.25
C TYR A 98 12.22 24.03 0.38
N LEU A 99 12.58 25.08 -0.35
CA LEU A 99 13.43 26.17 0.12
C LEU A 99 12.74 27.51 -0.14
N GLU A 100 12.45 28.21 0.93
CA GLU A 100 11.96 29.59 0.91
C GLU A 100 13.12 30.56 0.96
N ARG A 101 13.28 31.36 -0.06
CA ARG A 101 14.34 32.40 -0.18
C ARG A 101 13.78 33.81 -0.05
N GLY A 102 12.47 33.96 -0.18
CA GLY A 102 11.81 35.26 -0.08
C GLY A 102 11.74 35.77 1.34
N SER A 103 11.62 37.08 1.49
CA SER A 103 11.40 37.72 2.80
C SER A 103 9.96 38.07 3.09
N SER A 104 9.06 37.91 2.14
CA SER A 104 7.63 38.24 2.24
C SER A 104 6.81 37.45 1.23
N MET A 105 5.59 37.13 1.60
CA MET A 105 4.56 36.48 0.76
C MET A 105 4.89 35.02 0.37
N SER A 106 5.47 34.26 1.29
CA SER A 106 5.66 32.81 1.14
C SER A 106 4.32 32.11 0.90
N ASN A 107 4.26 31.26 -0.11
CA ASN A 107 3.08 30.50 -0.48
C ASN A 107 3.46 29.04 -0.78
N CYS A 108 2.89 28.12 -0.01
CA CYS A 108 3.11 26.68 -0.18
C CYS A 108 1.83 25.92 0.07
N ALA A 109 1.27 25.31 -0.96
CA ALA A 109 0.14 24.40 -0.86
C ALA A 109 0.51 23.05 -1.45
N ILE A 110 0.28 21.98 -0.70
CA ILE A 110 0.56 20.60 -1.09
C ILE A 110 -0.74 19.82 -1.01
N TYR A 111 -1.02 19.06 -2.07
CA TYR A 111 -2.13 18.13 -2.12
C TYR A 111 -1.66 16.80 -2.68
N PHE A 112 -2.08 15.70 -2.07
CA PHE A 112 -1.91 14.36 -2.62
C PHE A 112 -3.05 13.45 -2.17
N ASN A 113 -3.40 12.49 -3.03
CA ASN A 113 -4.34 11.42 -2.74
C ASN A 113 -3.64 10.04 -2.91
N LEU A 114 -2.42 9.96 -2.42
CA LEU A 114 -1.63 8.72 -2.45
C LEU A 114 -2.25 7.68 -1.53
N ALA A 115 -2.20 6.42 -1.94
CA ALA A 115 -2.81 5.34 -1.19
C ALA A 115 -2.04 5.09 0.12
N PRO A 116 -2.69 5.15 1.29
CA PRO A 116 -2.06 4.74 2.54
C PRO A 116 -1.76 3.24 2.52
N ARG A 117 -0.80 2.81 3.34
CA ARG A 117 -0.52 1.40 3.58
C ARG A 117 -1.17 0.94 4.88
N PHE A 118 -1.59 -0.31 4.88
CA PHE A 118 -2.23 -0.94 6.02
C PHE A 118 -1.36 -2.05 6.59
N SER A 119 -1.54 -2.27 7.88
CA SER A 119 -1.06 -3.47 8.55
C SER A 119 -2.22 -4.42 8.82
N LEU A 120 -1.92 -5.70 8.80
CA LEU A 120 -2.80 -6.79 9.19
C LEU A 120 -2.11 -7.62 10.27
N THR A 121 -2.84 -7.99 11.30
CA THR A 121 -2.40 -8.99 12.26
C THR A 121 -3.20 -10.27 12.03
N LEU A 122 -2.49 -11.36 11.75
CA LEU A 122 -3.08 -12.71 11.72
C LEU A 122 -2.88 -13.36 13.09
N GLU A 123 -3.93 -13.93 13.62
CA GLU A 123 -3.91 -14.76 14.83
C GLU A 123 -4.42 -16.16 14.47
N LYS A 124 -3.83 -17.20 15.06
CA LYS A 124 -4.28 -18.58 14.88
C LYS A 124 -4.56 -19.18 16.24
N GLU A 125 -5.78 -19.65 16.42
CA GLU A 125 -6.22 -20.31 17.64
C GLU A 125 -7.05 -21.57 17.33
N ASP A 126 -7.11 -22.49 18.26
CA ASP A 126 -8.03 -23.61 18.21
C ASP A 126 -9.45 -23.14 18.56
N VAL A 127 -10.41 -23.50 17.73
CA VAL A 127 -11.79 -23.01 17.88
C VAL A 127 -12.49 -23.58 19.12
N LEU A 128 -12.07 -24.73 19.62
CA LEU A 128 -12.71 -25.41 20.76
C LEU A 128 -12.05 -25.02 22.07
N THR A 129 -10.72 -25.00 22.09
CA THR A 129 -9.95 -24.77 23.32
C THR A 129 -9.54 -23.31 23.48
N GLN A 130 -9.58 -22.52 22.40
CA GLN A 130 -9.07 -21.13 22.32
C GLN A 130 -7.56 -21.05 22.61
N GLU A 131 -6.86 -22.16 22.50
CA GLU A 131 -5.42 -22.18 22.63
C GLU A 131 -4.75 -21.55 21.40
N ILE A 132 -3.71 -20.77 21.66
CA ILE A 132 -2.91 -20.13 20.62
C ILE A 132 -2.05 -21.18 19.90
N LEU A 133 -2.14 -21.20 18.58
CA LEU A 133 -1.43 -22.15 17.72
C LEU A 133 -0.28 -21.46 16.98
N ASN A 134 0.96 -21.76 17.41
CA ASN A 134 2.17 -21.24 16.80
C ASN A 134 2.68 -22.14 15.67
N GLY A 135 3.47 -21.55 14.75
CA GLY A 135 4.15 -22.27 13.68
C GLY A 135 3.36 -22.37 12.38
N ALA A 136 2.06 -22.12 12.40
CA ALA A 136 1.27 -22.04 11.16
C ALA A 136 1.86 -20.99 10.23
N GLN A 137 1.88 -21.29 8.92
CA GLN A 137 2.38 -20.37 7.90
C GLN A 137 1.27 -20.01 6.93
N PHE A 138 1.16 -18.72 6.65
CA PHE A 138 0.22 -18.15 5.70
C PHE A 138 0.97 -17.46 4.57
N ALA A 139 0.62 -17.81 3.34
CA ALA A 139 1.18 -17.18 2.15
C ALA A 139 0.15 -16.25 1.50
N PHE A 140 0.63 -15.09 1.02
CA PHE A 140 -0.15 -14.07 0.33
C PHE A 140 0.10 -14.15 -1.17
N TYR A 141 -0.97 -13.94 -1.96
CA TYR A 141 -0.94 -13.99 -3.41
C TYR A 141 -1.78 -12.86 -4.02
N ASN A 142 -1.42 -12.49 -5.25
CA ASN A 142 -2.15 -11.51 -6.06
C ASN A 142 -3.34 -12.14 -6.81
N ASP A 143 -3.32 -13.46 -6.99
CA ASP A 143 -4.30 -14.20 -7.76
C ASP A 143 -4.98 -15.31 -6.95
N ARG A 144 -6.21 -15.65 -7.35
CA ARG A 144 -7.03 -16.67 -6.70
C ARG A 144 -6.45 -18.09 -6.82
N ALA A 145 -5.70 -18.36 -7.87
CA ALA A 145 -5.04 -19.65 -8.08
C ALA A 145 -3.80 -19.83 -7.19
N CYS A 146 -3.41 -18.79 -6.44
CA CYS A 146 -2.23 -18.78 -5.58
C CYS A 146 -0.94 -19.14 -6.36
N THR A 147 -0.78 -18.55 -7.55
CA THR A 147 0.38 -18.76 -8.43
C THR A 147 1.29 -17.53 -8.53
N ASP A 148 0.76 -16.36 -8.21
CA ASP A 148 1.48 -15.08 -8.22
C ASP A 148 1.71 -14.59 -6.78
N PRO A 149 2.91 -14.77 -6.19
CA PRO A 149 3.22 -14.35 -4.83
C PRO A 149 3.06 -12.84 -4.64
N CYS A 150 2.54 -12.45 -3.49
CA CYS A 150 2.43 -11.06 -3.07
C CYS A 150 3.39 -10.79 -1.91
N ASP A 151 4.53 -10.19 -2.22
CA ASP A 151 5.55 -9.88 -1.22
C ASP A 151 5.17 -8.65 -0.40
N LEU A 152 5.23 -8.80 0.91
CA LEU A 152 4.89 -7.82 1.92
C LEU A 152 5.96 -7.84 3.03
N TRP A 153 5.85 -6.96 4.02
CA TRP A 153 6.83 -6.86 5.12
C TRP A 153 6.22 -7.32 6.45
N THR A 154 7.07 -7.71 7.38
CA THR A 154 6.66 -8.08 8.74
C THR A 154 6.37 -6.87 9.62
N SER A 155 6.79 -5.69 9.21
CA SER A 155 6.50 -4.41 9.87
C SER A 155 6.93 -3.23 8.99
N GLN A 156 6.45 -2.04 9.30
CA GLN A 156 6.95 -0.81 8.69
C GLN A 156 8.45 -0.61 8.96
N GLN A 157 8.92 -0.98 10.15
CA GLN A 157 10.33 -0.87 10.48
C GLN A 157 11.20 -1.81 9.64
N SER A 158 10.71 -3.02 9.32
CA SER A 158 11.35 -3.96 8.41
C SER A 158 11.52 -3.34 7.01
N TYR A 159 10.47 -2.72 6.49
CA TYR A 159 10.54 -1.95 5.24
C TYR A 159 11.57 -0.81 5.31
N LYS A 160 11.51 0.03 6.36
CA LYS A 160 12.43 1.17 6.53
C LYS A 160 13.90 0.74 6.65
N ASN A 161 14.15 -0.45 7.19
CA ASN A 161 15.49 -1.02 7.31
C ASN A 161 16.01 -1.59 5.97
N GLY A 162 15.14 -1.75 4.97
CA GLY A 162 15.47 -2.41 3.70
C GLY A 162 15.58 -3.92 3.84
N ASP A 163 14.84 -4.50 4.79
CA ASP A 163 14.74 -5.96 4.90
C ASP A 163 14.03 -6.53 3.67
N GLU A 164 14.40 -7.73 3.25
CA GLU A 164 13.75 -8.39 2.12
C GLU A 164 12.27 -8.67 2.42
N PRO A 165 11.34 -8.33 1.51
CA PRO A 165 9.94 -8.66 1.67
C PRO A 165 9.71 -10.17 1.53
N THR A 166 8.58 -10.65 2.00
CA THR A 166 8.19 -12.06 1.92
C THR A 166 6.69 -12.18 1.66
N ASN A 167 6.31 -13.22 0.95
CA ASN A 167 4.89 -13.57 0.85
C ASN A 167 4.45 -14.60 1.90
N VAL A 168 5.37 -15.15 2.74
CA VAL A 168 5.05 -16.16 3.76
C VAL A 168 5.28 -15.63 5.16
N PHE A 169 4.23 -15.69 5.98
CA PHE A 169 4.23 -15.19 7.36
C PHE A 169 3.96 -16.32 8.33
N THR A 170 4.81 -16.46 9.33
CA THR A 170 4.72 -17.51 10.36
C THR A 170 4.10 -16.95 11.64
N ILE A 171 3.10 -17.63 12.17
CA ILE A 171 2.52 -17.31 13.48
C ILE A 171 3.55 -17.59 14.58
N GLN A 172 3.96 -16.53 15.27
CA GLN A 172 4.89 -16.59 16.41
C GLN A 172 4.27 -15.85 17.59
N ARG A 173 4.31 -16.46 18.77
CA ARG A 173 3.66 -15.91 19.97
C ARG A 173 2.18 -15.56 19.73
N GLY A 174 1.51 -16.40 18.94
CA GLY A 174 0.10 -16.24 18.58
C GLY A 174 -0.21 -15.34 17.40
N LYS A 175 0.76 -14.63 16.85
CA LYS A 175 0.51 -13.60 15.85
C LYS A 175 1.53 -13.61 14.72
N ALA A 176 1.10 -13.16 13.54
CA ALA A 176 1.98 -12.68 12.49
C ALA A 176 1.54 -11.26 12.11
N TYR A 177 2.49 -10.37 11.96
CA TYR A 177 2.26 -9.00 11.52
C TYR A 177 2.62 -8.89 10.04
N ILE A 178 1.74 -8.27 9.28
CA ILE A 178 1.90 -8.03 7.85
C ILE A 178 1.74 -6.53 7.61
N TRP A 179 2.68 -5.92 6.94
CA TRP A 179 2.65 -4.51 6.58
C TRP A 179 2.84 -4.32 5.08
N GLY A 180 2.27 -3.25 4.53
CA GLY A 180 2.40 -2.89 3.12
C GLY A 180 1.14 -3.19 2.31
N LEU A 181 0.02 -3.54 2.94
CA LEU A 181 -1.25 -3.79 2.26
C LEU A 181 -1.81 -2.48 1.66
N SER A 182 -2.30 -2.54 0.44
CA SER A 182 -2.92 -1.40 -0.25
C SER A 182 -4.44 -1.42 -0.11
N PRO A 183 -5.09 -0.26 0.02
CA PRO A 183 -6.54 -0.17 -0.06
C PRO A 183 -7.04 -0.56 -1.44
N SER A 184 -8.30 -0.97 -1.51
CA SER A 184 -9.00 -1.36 -2.76
C SER A 184 -8.35 -2.51 -3.54
N ARG A 185 -7.34 -3.17 -2.95
CA ARG A 185 -6.71 -4.34 -3.53
C ARG A 185 -7.28 -5.60 -2.91
N THR A 186 -7.40 -6.65 -3.72
CA THR A 186 -7.77 -7.98 -3.27
C THR A 186 -6.51 -8.83 -3.07
N TYR A 187 -6.42 -9.47 -1.92
CA TYR A 187 -5.37 -10.41 -1.56
C TYR A 187 -5.96 -11.80 -1.39
N TYR A 188 -5.18 -12.81 -1.73
CA TYR A 188 -5.55 -14.21 -1.52
C TYR A 188 -4.57 -14.82 -0.53
N ILE A 189 -5.09 -15.39 0.55
CA ILE A 189 -4.29 -15.89 1.66
C ILE A 189 -4.54 -17.39 1.80
N LYS A 190 -3.47 -18.17 1.82
CA LYS A 190 -3.52 -19.63 1.95
C LYS A 190 -2.65 -20.08 3.12
N GLU A 191 -3.17 -20.97 3.97
CA GLU A 191 -2.35 -21.66 4.95
C GLU A 191 -1.50 -22.71 4.21
N VAL A 192 -0.17 -22.57 4.29
CA VAL A 192 0.79 -23.40 3.55
C VAL A 192 1.53 -24.38 4.46
N ALA A 193 1.51 -24.16 5.77
CA ALA A 193 1.99 -25.10 6.77
C ALA A 193 1.11 -25.08 8.03
N PRO A 194 0.85 -26.23 8.65
CA PRO A 194 0.05 -26.30 9.87
C PRO A 194 0.81 -25.74 11.08
N PRO A 195 0.10 -25.52 12.20
CA PRO A 195 0.74 -25.23 13.47
C PRO A 195 1.74 -26.32 13.92
N ASN A 196 2.69 -25.94 14.79
CA ASN A 196 3.64 -26.87 15.41
C ASN A 196 3.01 -27.73 16.54
N ALA A 197 1.73 -28.05 16.44
CA ALA A 197 1.01 -28.88 17.41
C ALA A 197 0.45 -30.11 16.69
N ASP A 198 0.44 -31.24 17.40
CA ASP A 198 -0.06 -32.50 16.85
C ASP A 198 -1.57 -32.43 16.57
N GLY A 199 -1.99 -33.06 15.48
CA GLY A 199 -3.40 -33.21 15.13
C GLY A 199 -3.99 -32.09 14.28
N TYR A 200 -3.16 -31.17 13.78
CA TYR A 200 -3.60 -30.11 12.86
C TYR A 200 -3.06 -30.34 11.46
N ASP A 201 -3.90 -30.15 10.47
CA ASP A 201 -3.57 -30.06 9.06
C ASP A 201 -3.72 -28.60 8.58
N PRO A 202 -3.03 -28.18 7.52
CA PRO A 202 -3.28 -26.87 6.92
C PRO A 202 -4.74 -26.72 6.52
N ALA A 203 -5.31 -25.54 6.74
CA ALA A 203 -6.67 -25.26 6.32
C ALA A 203 -6.80 -25.41 4.79
N LYS A 204 -7.79 -26.17 4.36
CA LYS A 204 -8.11 -26.36 2.94
C LYS A 204 -8.92 -25.18 2.46
N GLY A 205 -8.32 -24.28 1.74
CA GLY A 205 -9.04 -23.17 1.15
C GLY A 205 -8.17 -21.93 1.02
N VAL A 206 -8.69 -20.96 0.30
CA VAL A 206 -8.06 -19.66 0.07
C VAL A 206 -8.99 -18.59 0.61
N ILE A 207 -8.45 -17.70 1.44
CA ILE A 207 -9.18 -16.56 1.96
C ILE A 207 -9.01 -15.42 0.97
N GLN A 208 -10.10 -14.85 0.50
CA GLN A 208 -10.10 -13.63 -0.27
C GLN A 208 -10.30 -12.45 0.68
N LEU A 209 -9.31 -11.56 0.75
CA LEU A 209 -9.32 -10.36 1.55
C LEU A 209 -9.35 -9.14 0.63
N THR A 210 -10.35 -8.28 0.76
CA THR A 210 -10.42 -7.00 0.08
C THR A 210 -10.45 -5.89 1.13
N LEU A 211 -9.60 -4.89 0.98
CA LEU A 211 -9.53 -3.74 1.86
C LEU A 211 -10.34 -2.60 1.26
N ASP A 212 -11.39 -2.18 1.94
CA ASP A 212 -12.25 -1.09 1.53
C ASP A 212 -12.23 0.05 2.54
N LYS A 213 -12.48 1.27 2.07
CA LYS A 213 -12.69 2.43 2.93
C LYS A 213 -14.17 2.69 3.14
N ASN A 214 -14.62 2.65 4.37
CA ASN A 214 -15.99 2.96 4.77
C ASN A 214 -16.09 4.37 5.35
N GLY A 215 -16.27 5.37 4.49
CA GLY A 215 -16.40 6.75 4.90
C GLY A 215 -15.05 7.44 5.23
N LEU A 216 -15.13 8.68 5.68
CA LEU A 216 -13.95 9.46 6.09
C LEU A 216 -13.32 8.82 7.34
N ASN A 217 -12.07 8.43 7.22
CA ASN A 217 -11.24 7.89 8.31
C ASN A 217 -11.66 6.52 8.88
N SER A 218 -12.51 5.76 8.19
CA SER A 218 -12.81 4.39 8.56
C SER A 218 -12.51 3.42 7.43
N TYR A 219 -11.91 2.27 7.77
CA TYR A 219 -11.60 1.21 6.83
C TYR A 219 -12.20 -0.10 7.33
N SER A 220 -12.72 -0.90 6.41
CA SER A 220 -13.15 -2.26 6.71
C SER A 220 -12.39 -3.24 5.83
N ALA A 221 -12.12 -4.41 6.38
CA ALA A 221 -11.74 -5.54 5.58
C ALA A 221 -12.92 -6.49 5.49
N THR A 222 -13.17 -6.98 4.30
CA THR A 222 -14.21 -7.99 4.10
C THR A 222 -13.51 -9.29 3.69
N ILE A 223 -13.61 -10.30 4.56
CA ILE A 223 -13.29 -11.67 4.19
C ILE A 223 -14.51 -12.23 3.51
N VAL A 224 -14.42 -12.46 2.19
CA VAL A 224 -15.60 -12.74 1.40
C VAL A 224 -15.93 -14.23 1.43
N GLU A 225 -14.97 -15.10 1.21
CA GLU A 225 -15.15 -16.57 1.23
C GLU A 225 -13.82 -17.32 1.28
N GLY A 226 -13.84 -18.55 1.84
CA GLY A 226 -12.86 -19.57 1.56
C GLY A 226 -13.16 -20.23 0.21
N VAL A 227 -12.15 -20.54 -0.57
CA VAL A 227 -12.28 -21.34 -1.78
C VAL A 227 -11.28 -22.49 -1.73
N ASP A 228 -11.71 -23.68 -2.13
CA ASP A 228 -10.83 -24.83 -2.26
C ASP A 228 -9.91 -24.71 -3.49
N GLU A 229 -9.01 -25.67 -3.66
CA GLU A 229 -8.08 -25.74 -4.80
C GLU A 229 -8.78 -25.79 -6.17
N ASN A 230 -10.07 -26.17 -6.22
CA ASN A 230 -10.89 -26.23 -7.43
C ASN A 230 -11.70 -24.94 -7.64
N GLY A 231 -11.56 -23.96 -6.73
CA GLY A 231 -12.29 -22.70 -6.80
C GLY A 231 -13.74 -22.78 -6.30
N ASN A 232 -14.13 -23.88 -5.64
CA ASN A 232 -15.44 -23.98 -5.01
C ASN A 232 -15.46 -23.18 -3.71
N LYS A 233 -16.60 -22.56 -3.43
CA LYS A 233 -16.82 -21.85 -2.17
C LYS A 233 -16.83 -22.86 -1.03
N VAL A 234 -15.94 -22.65 -0.07
CA VAL A 234 -15.94 -23.42 1.18
C VAL A 234 -16.28 -22.47 2.33
N PRO A 235 -17.12 -22.86 3.28
CA PRO A 235 -17.39 -22.05 4.44
C PRO A 235 -16.07 -21.77 5.18
N ILE A 236 -15.78 -20.53 5.50
CA ILE A 236 -14.76 -20.18 6.51
C ILE A 236 -15.38 -20.54 7.85
N SER A 237 -15.48 -21.84 8.12
CA SER A 237 -16.27 -22.29 9.23
C SER A 237 -15.56 -22.22 10.58
N HIS A 238 -14.27 -22.00 10.61
CA HIS A 238 -13.52 -22.08 11.85
C HIS A 238 -12.32 -21.13 11.84
N GLY A 239 -12.40 -20.08 12.64
CA GLY A 239 -11.21 -19.42 13.13
C GLY A 239 -10.77 -18.11 12.49
N PHE A 240 -11.59 -17.43 11.69
CA PHE A 240 -11.27 -16.08 11.26
C PHE A 240 -12.26 -15.08 11.84
N THR A 241 -11.85 -14.38 12.87
CA THR A 241 -12.55 -13.21 13.37
C THR A 241 -11.75 -11.97 12.95
N LEU A 242 -12.39 -11.06 12.26
CA LEU A 242 -11.79 -9.78 11.92
C LEU A 242 -11.88 -8.87 13.14
N HIS A 243 -10.76 -8.69 13.86
CA HIS A 243 -10.71 -7.87 15.08
C HIS A 243 -10.31 -6.40 14.82
N GLY A 244 -10.34 -5.94 13.60
CA GLY A 244 -10.05 -4.57 13.24
C GLY A 244 -8.71 -4.39 12.53
N PHE A 245 -8.59 -3.26 11.87
CA PHE A 245 -7.36 -2.81 11.21
C PHE A 245 -6.73 -1.72 12.03
N THR A 246 -5.42 -1.81 12.21
CA THR A 246 -4.64 -0.67 12.66
C THR A 246 -4.22 0.09 11.40
N ILE A 247 -4.68 1.31 11.25
CA ILE A 247 -4.11 2.23 10.29
C ILE A 247 -2.76 2.64 10.86
N ASP A 248 -1.73 2.61 10.05
CA ASP A 248 -0.45 3.17 10.46
C ASP A 248 -0.61 4.70 10.48
N GLU A 249 -0.90 5.24 11.67
CA GLU A 249 -1.16 6.66 11.88
C GLU A 249 0.08 7.53 11.62
N GLU A 250 1.29 6.94 11.57
CA GLU A 250 2.52 7.68 11.26
C GLU A 250 2.59 8.18 9.80
N ASN A 251 1.74 7.66 8.91
CA ASN A 251 1.66 8.08 7.52
C ASN A 251 0.45 8.98 7.20
N GLN A 252 -0.25 9.49 8.20
CA GLN A 252 -1.38 10.44 8.04
C GLN A 252 -0.95 11.90 8.30
N ALA A 253 0.21 12.31 7.87
CA ALA A 253 0.62 13.71 7.94
C ALA A 253 0.48 14.38 6.58
#